data_9eaaa48edbf1006242fbfd97b1f5fabb
#
_entry.id   9eaaa48edbf1006242fbfd97b1f5fabb
#
_cell.length_a   1.000
_cell.length_b   1.000
_cell.length_c   1.000
_cell.angle_alpha   90.00
_cell.angle_beta   90.00
_cell.angle_gamma   90.00
#
_symmetry.space_group_name_H-M   'P 1'
#
loop_
_entity.id
_entity.type
_entity.pdbx_description
1 polymer ?
#
loop_
_entity_poly.entity_id
_entity_poly.type
_entity_poly.pdbx_seq_one_letter_code
_entity_poly.pdbx_strand_id
1 'polypeptide(L)'
;MIQTPHTIDRRTFIALAGGALVSCAGALTGCSGTQGDSGSVTASKAGSAGSDSSPKVQSTTLFVFDTVVNISAQCSKKVMDEVADRCTYFENKFSRTVEGSDIWNINNAGGKPVEVAHETAEVIEAAIRYAEESDGLFDITIGAVSSLWDFVEGIKPDDAAIQAALPHVDYRTITIEGNTVTLADPEAKLDLGGIAKGYITDDVVSILKEGGCKNASISLGGNVYVMGESFDG
;
A
#
# COMPACT_ATOMS: atom_id res chain seq x y z
N MET A 1 18.10 40.20 0.62
CA MET A 1 18.86 38.98 0.95
C MET A 1 17.84 37.88 1.22
N ILE A 2 17.60 37.00 0.26
CA ILE A 2 16.66 35.90 0.38
C ILE A 2 17.48 34.68 0.83
N GLN A 3 17.21 34.18 2.04
CA GLN A 3 17.83 32.97 2.57
C GLN A 3 17.31 31.76 1.79
N THR A 4 18.20 31.02 1.16
CA THR A 4 17.90 29.73 0.54
C THR A 4 17.60 28.68 1.62
N PRO A 5 16.56 27.87 1.49
CA PRO A 5 16.27 26.81 2.46
C PRO A 5 17.37 25.74 2.38
N HIS A 6 17.92 25.36 3.53
CA HIS A 6 18.83 24.22 3.67
C HIS A 6 18.10 22.92 3.32
N THR A 7 18.40 22.36 2.16
CA THR A 7 17.96 21.01 1.82
C THR A 7 18.85 20.01 2.56
N ILE A 8 18.25 19.24 3.48
CA ILE A 8 18.92 18.10 4.11
C ILE A 8 18.99 16.97 3.08
N ASP A 9 20.20 16.52 2.77
CA ASP A 9 20.38 15.41 1.84
C ASP A 9 19.92 14.07 2.47
N ARG A 10 19.51 13.12 1.63
CA ARG A 10 18.99 11.80 2.06
C ARG A 10 19.94 11.02 2.96
N ARG A 11 21.26 11.16 2.79
CA ARG A 11 22.26 10.45 3.59
C ARG A 11 22.34 11.01 5.00
N THR A 12 22.21 12.33 5.14
CA THR A 12 22.18 13.02 6.43
C THR A 12 20.91 12.70 7.21
N PHE A 13 19.76 12.55 6.52
CA PHE A 13 18.50 12.15 7.14
C PHE A 13 18.54 10.71 7.68
N ILE A 14 19.11 9.76 6.92
CA ILE A 14 19.25 8.35 7.33
C ILE A 14 20.23 8.23 8.51
N ALA A 15 21.30 9.00 8.56
CA ALA A 15 22.25 8.99 9.67
C ALA A 15 21.65 9.54 10.98
N LEU A 16 20.75 10.52 10.90
CA LEU A 16 20.03 11.08 12.06
C LEU A 16 18.93 10.15 12.59
N ALA A 17 18.27 9.37 11.73
CA ALA A 17 17.25 8.40 12.13
C ALA A 17 17.83 7.11 12.74
N GLY A 18 19.07 6.73 12.41
CA GLY A 18 19.76 5.54 12.92
C GLY A 18 20.36 5.67 14.32
N GLY A 19 20.45 6.89 14.87
CA GLY A 19 21.11 7.17 16.15
C GLY A 19 20.26 6.99 17.41
N ALA A 20 18.96 6.71 17.32
CA ALA A 20 18.03 6.73 18.45
C ALA A 20 17.64 5.34 19.02
N LEU A 21 18.25 4.24 18.58
CA LEU A 21 17.86 2.86 18.97
C LEU A 21 18.90 2.07 19.77
N VAL A 22 19.81 2.71 20.48
CA VAL A 22 20.72 1.99 21.41
C VAL A 22 20.73 2.71 22.76
N SER A 23 19.79 2.38 23.66
CA SER A 23 19.94 2.46 25.11
C SER A 23 18.65 2.06 25.83
N CYS A 24 18.38 0.78 25.98
CA CYS A 24 17.59 0.21 27.09
C CYS A 24 17.87 -1.29 27.20
N ALA A 25 19.04 -1.62 27.71
CA ALA A 25 19.32 -2.96 28.26
C ALA A 25 19.94 -2.77 29.62
N GLY A 26 19.26 -3.20 30.70
CA GLY A 26 19.85 -3.32 32.00
C GLY A 26 18.87 -3.04 33.14
N ALA A 27 18.28 -4.07 33.70
CA ALA A 27 18.29 -4.42 35.13
C ALA A 27 17.12 -5.38 35.45
N LEU A 28 17.40 -6.67 35.34
CA LEU A 28 16.66 -7.71 36.07
C LEU A 28 17.49 -8.03 37.32
N THR A 29 17.05 -7.60 38.47
CA THR A 29 17.47 -8.19 39.75
C THR A 29 16.24 -8.65 40.50
N GLY A 30 16.19 -9.96 40.74
CA GLY A 30 15.16 -10.61 41.53
C GLY A 30 15.35 -10.38 42.99
N CYS A 31 14.27 -10.54 43.77
CA CYS A 31 14.31 -10.92 45.20
C CYS A 31 13.14 -11.85 45.49
N SER A 32 13.52 -13.00 46.03
CA SER A 32 12.69 -14.06 46.58
C SER A 32 12.32 -13.81 48.04
N GLY A 33 11.19 -14.39 48.50
CA GLY A 33 10.87 -14.73 49.89
C GLY A 33 9.86 -13.79 50.55
N THR A 34 8.81 -14.19 51.18
CA THR A 34 8.52 -15.24 52.14
C THR A 34 7.02 -15.32 52.44
N GLN A 35 6.55 -16.49 52.83
CA GLN A 35 5.23 -16.86 53.33
C GLN A 35 4.73 -16.06 54.55
N GLY A 36 3.37 -16.00 54.68
CA GLY A 36 2.64 -15.74 55.95
C GLY A 36 1.36 -14.93 55.67
N ASP A 37 0.30 -15.45 55.78
CA ASP A 37 -0.70 -15.91 56.73
C ASP A 37 -2.11 -15.37 56.40
N SER A 38 -3.08 -16.15 56.79
CA SER A 38 -4.53 -16.07 56.61
C SER A 38 -5.17 -14.75 57.03
N GLY A 39 -6.12 -14.25 56.21
CA GLY A 39 -7.05 -13.20 56.53
C GLY A 39 -8.28 -13.24 55.64
N SER A 40 -9.29 -14.02 56.09
CA SER A 40 -10.65 -13.99 55.53
C SER A 40 -11.32 -12.64 55.75
N VAL A 41 -11.74 -11.94 54.67
CA VAL A 41 -12.80 -10.94 54.76
C VAL A 41 -13.67 -10.98 53.49
N THR A 42 -14.85 -11.45 53.70
CA THR A 42 -16.17 -11.19 53.08
C THR A 42 -16.26 -10.42 51.80
N ALA A 43 -17.04 -11.07 50.89
CA ALA A 43 -17.60 -10.55 49.68
C ALA A 43 -18.21 -9.14 49.77
N SER A 44 -17.90 -8.32 48.85
CA SER A 44 -18.67 -7.14 48.43
C SER A 44 -18.90 -7.19 46.95
N LYS A 45 -20.03 -7.59 46.59
CA LYS A 45 -21.00 -7.33 45.56
C LYS A 45 -20.50 -6.52 44.34
N ALA A 46 -20.46 -7.23 43.22
CA ALA A 46 -20.87 -6.81 41.89
C ALA A 46 -20.76 -5.31 41.55
N GLY A 47 -19.61 -4.92 40.97
CA GLY A 47 -19.59 -3.89 39.98
C GLY A 47 -19.98 -4.52 38.64
N SER A 48 -21.05 -4.05 38.05
CA SER A 48 -21.46 -4.35 36.69
C SER A 48 -20.29 -4.11 35.76
N ALA A 49 -19.64 -5.16 35.30
CA ALA A 49 -18.79 -5.09 34.14
C ALA A 49 -19.71 -4.80 32.96
N GLY A 50 -19.85 -3.54 32.62
CA GLY A 50 -20.30 -3.17 31.28
C GLY A 50 -19.33 -3.87 30.34
N SER A 51 -19.84 -4.84 29.59
CA SER A 51 -19.10 -5.38 28.46
C SER A 51 -18.91 -4.21 27.49
N ASP A 52 -17.73 -3.62 27.53
CA ASP A 52 -17.31 -2.71 26.47
C ASP A 52 -17.24 -3.55 25.20
N SER A 53 -18.33 -3.47 24.42
CA SER A 53 -18.51 -4.26 23.21
C SER A 53 -17.82 -3.60 22.01
N SER A 54 -16.90 -2.68 22.25
CA SER A 54 -16.09 -2.07 21.20
C SER A 54 -15.23 -3.15 20.54
N PRO A 55 -15.24 -3.24 19.20
CA PRO A 55 -14.40 -4.18 18.50
C PRO A 55 -12.93 -3.98 18.89
N LYS A 56 -12.22 -5.09 19.10
CA LYS A 56 -10.78 -5.04 19.37
C LYS A 56 -10.04 -4.53 18.15
N VAL A 57 -8.91 -3.87 18.36
CA VAL A 57 -7.99 -3.53 17.28
C VAL A 57 -7.45 -4.83 16.67
N GLN A 58 -7.66 -4.98 15.38
CA GLN A 58 -7.05 -6.01 14.55
C GLN A 58 -5.94 -5.36 13.74
N SER A 59 -4.85 -6.09 13.50
CA SER A 59 -3.75 -5.61 12.67
C SER A 59 -3.30 -6.71 11.72
N THR A 60 -2.97 -6.33 10.49
CA THR A 60 -2.34 -7.22 9.52
C THR A 60 -1.15 -6.54 8.89
N THR A 61 -0.12 -7.34 8.58
CA THR A 61 1.05 -6.91 7.82
C THR A 61 1.22 -7.85 6.64
N LEU A 62 1.26 -7.31 5.44
CA LEU A 62 1.40 -8.04 4.20
C LEU A 62 2.62 -7.53 3.44
N PHE A 63 3.23 -8.39 2.65
CA PHE A 63 4.21 -7.99 1.64
C PHE A 63 3.58 -8.18 0.27
N VAL A 64 3.02 -7.09 -0.27
CA VAL A 64 2.34 -7.01 -1.57
C VAL A 64 2.68 -5.67 -2.22
N PHE A 65 2.49 -5.54 -3.52
CA PHE A 65 2.79 -4.31 -4.29
C PHE A 65 4.27 -3.89 -4.18
N ASP A 66 5.17 -4.87 -4.10
CA ASP A 66 6.62 -4.69 -3.88
C ASP A 66 6.95 -3.84 -2.64
N THR A 67 6.07 -3.89 -1.62
CA THR A 67 6.24 -3.10 -0.40
C THR A 67 5.60 -3.77 0.81
N VAL A 68 5.84 -3.18 2.00
CA VAL A 68 5.17 -3.57 3.23
C VAL A 68 3.86 -2.80 3.37
N VAL A 69 2.78 -3.53 3.54
CA VAL A 69 1.44 -3.02 3.83
C VAL A 69 1.11 -3.29 5.29
N ASN A 70 0.76 -2.25 6.03
CA ASN A 70 0.32 -2.34 7.42
C ASN A 70 -1.08 -1.75 7.55
N ILE A 71 -2.02 -2.54 8.06
CA ILE A 71 -3.40 -2.10 8.30
C ILE A 71 -3.78 -2.46 9.73
N SER A 72 -4.27 -1.46 10.47
CA SER A 72 -4.82 -1.63 11.80
C SER A 72 -6.21 -1.01 11.86
N ALA A 73 -7.20 -1.70 12.40
CA ALA A 73 -8.57 -1.20 12.50
C ALA A 73 -9.30 -1.78 13.71
N GLN A 74 -10.21 -1.01 14.28
CA GLN A 74 -11.16 -1.53 15.28
C GLN A 74 -12.31 -2.24 14.56
N CYS A 75 -12.11 -3.51 14.25
CA CYS A 75 -13.05 -4.32 13.48
C CYS A 75 -13.08 -5.79 13.96
N SER A 76 -13.98 -6.58 13.36
CA SER A 76 -13.96 -8.03 13.53
C SER A 76 -12.79 -8.64 12.74
N LYS A 77 -12.32 -9.81 13.22
CA LYS A 77 -11.32 -10.58 12.48
C LYS A 77 -11.74 -10.87 11.03
N LYS A 78 -13.02 -11.17 10.82
CA LYS A 78 -13.58 -11.44 9.48
C LYS A 78 -13.36 -10.27 8.52
N VAL A 79 -13.61 -9.05 8.96
CA VAL A 79 -13.38 -7.85 8.13
C VAL A 79 -11.89 -7.65 7.84
N MET A 80 -11.01 -7.90 8.82
CA MET A 80 -9.58 -7.81 8.58
C MET A 80 -9.06 -8.89 7.61
N ASP A 81 -9.60 -10.11 7.70
CA ASP A 81 -9.28 -11.19 6.74
C ASP A 81 -9.73 -10.80 5.33
N GLU A 82 -10.93 -10.24 5.18
CA GLU A 82 -11.45 -9.74 3.90
C GLU A 82 -10.56 -8.64 3.29
N VAL A 83 -10.09 -7.70 4.11
CA VAL A 83 -9.13 -6.67 3.69
C VAL A 83 -7.82 -7.29 3.20
N ALA A 84 -7.29 -8.30 3.90
CA ALA A 84 -6.06 -8.98 3.50
C ALA A 84 -6.23 -9.74 2.18
N ASP A 85 -7.36 -10.45 2.02
CA ASP A 85 -7.70 -11.16 0.78
C ASP A 85 -7.85 -10.17 -0.38
N ARG A 86 -8.44 -9.00 -0.14
CA ARG A 86 -8.61 -7.97 -1.15
C ARG A 86 -7.28 -7.35 -1.60
N CYS A 87 -6.36 -7.11 -0.67
CA CYS A 87 -5.00 -6.70 -1.02
C CYS A 87 -4.29 -7.75 -1.91
N THR A 88 -4.42 -9.03 -1.58
CA THR A 88 -3.87 -10.13 -2.38
C THR A 88 -4.52 -10.20 -3.76
N TYR A 89 -5.82 -9.99 -3.84
CA TYR A 89 -6.54 -9.90 -5.11
C TYR A 89 -5.95 -8.82 -6.01
N PHE A 90 -5.75 -7.60 -5.50
CA PHE A 90 -5.18 -6.51 -6.28
C PHE A 90 -3.73 -6.73 -6.69
N GLU A 91 -2.91 -7.40 -5.87
CA GLU A 91 -1.58 -7.85 -6.30
C GLU A 91 -1.67 -8.70 -7.57
N ASN A 92 -2.57 -9.68 -7.57
CA ASN A 92 -2.80 -10.58 -8.71
C ASN A 92 -3.49 -9.91 -9.92
N LYS A 93 -3.93 -8.65 -9.78
CA LYS A 93 -4.53 -7.87 -10.87
C LYS A 93 -3.60 -6.77 -11.38
N PHE A 94 -2.98 -6.03 -10.49
CA PHE A 94 -2.29 -4.78 -10.81
C PHE A 94 -0.77 -4.91 -10.93
N SER A 95 -0.19 -6.05 -10.52
CA SER A 95 1.24 -6.25 -10.61
C SER A 95 1.70 -6.39 -12.07
N ARG A 96 2.77 -5.68 -12.43
CA ARG A 96 3.42 -5.83 -13.74
C ARG A 96 4.40 -7.00 -13.79
N THR A 97 4.71 -7.59 -12.62
CA THR A 97 5.74 -8.65 -12.47
C THR A 97 5.14 -10.02 -12.15
N VAL A 98 3.92 -10.09 -11.60
CA VAL A 98 3.24 -11.36 -11.32
C VAL A 98 2.65 -11.89 -12.62
N GLU A 99 3.16 -13.02 -13.08
CA GLU A 99 2.69 -13.70 -14.29
C GLU A 99 1.20 -14.05 -14.19
N GLY A 100 0.44 -13.71 -15.21
CA GLY A 100 -0.99 -13.93 -15.28
C GLY A 100 -1.84 -12.84 -14.62
N SER A 101 -1.24 -11.82 -14.01
CA SER A 101 -2.00 -10.62 -13.61
C SER A 101 -2.53 -9.87 -14.84
N ASP A 102 -3.54 -9.02 -14.64
CA ASP A 102 -4.13 -8.28 -15.75
C ASP A 102 -3.11 -7.34 -16.40
N ILE A 103 -2.31 -6.63 -15.62
CA ILE A 103 -1.27 -5.72 -16.14
C ILE A 103 -0.14 -6.50 -16.81
N TRP A 104 0.29 -7.63 -16.25
CA TRP A 104 1.27 -8.48 -16.90
C TRP A 104 0.76 -8.99 -18.27
N ASN A 105 -0.51 -9.43 -18.33
CA ASN A 105 -1.15 -9.90 -19.56
C ASN A 105 -1.21 -8.80 -20.62
N ILE A 106 -1.63 -7.58 -20.24
CA ILE A 106 -1.66 -6.42 -21.14
C ILE A 106 -0.25 -6.13 -21.68
N ASN A 107 0.75 -6.09 -20.78
CA ASN A 107 2.14 -5.77 -21.12
C ASN A 107 2.81 -6.81 -22.03
N ASN A 108 2.29 -8.04 -22.07
CA ASN A 108 2.80 -9.13 -22.90
C ASN A 108 1.88 -9.50 -24.09
N ALA A 109 0.80 -8.76 -24.28
CA ALA A 109 -0.16 -9.03 -25.37
C ALA A 109 0.33 -8.59 -26.76
N GLY A 110 1.39 -7.75 -26.84
CA GLY A 110 1.94 -7.28 -28.12
C GLY A 110 0.88 -6.51 -28.95
N GLY A 111 0.12 -5.63 -28.34
CA GLY A 111 -0.91 -4.83 -28.98
C GLY A 111 -2.27 -5.53 -29.19
N LYS A 112 -2.44 -6.77 -28.68
CA LYS A 112 -3.72 -7.47 -28.79
C LYS A 112 -4.66 -7.09 -27.64
N PRO A 113 -5.99 -7.13 -27.86
CA PRO A 113 -6.98 -6.91 -26.82
C PRO A 113 -6.84 -7.96 -25.69
N VAL A 114 -6.96 -7.49 -24.44
CA VAL A 114 -6.92 -8.32 -23.23
C VAL A 114 -8.15 -8.04 -22.39
N GLU A 115 -8.90 -9.09 -22.04
CA GLU A 115 -9.98 -9.00 -21.06
C GLU A 115 -9.40 -8.96 -19.66
N VAL A 116 -9.84 -7.99 -18.85
CA VAL A 116 -9.33 -7.72 -17.52
C VAL A 116 -10.47 -7.67 -16.50
N ALA A 117 -10.14 -7.65 -15.21
CA ALA A 117 -11.11 -7.38 -14.17
C ALA A 117 -11.69 -5.96 -14.31
N HIS A 118 -12.92 -5.77 -13.83
CA HIS A 118 -13.58 -4.47 -13.85
C HIS A 118 -12.75 -3.40 -13.15
N GLU A 119 -12.19 -3.71 -11.99
CA GLU A 119 -11.35 -2.79 -11.22
C GLU A 119 -10.06 -2.42 -11.97
N THR A 120 -9.53 -3.32 -12.77
CA THR A 120 -8.37 -3.02 -13.63
C THR A 120 -8.74 -2.02 -14.71
N ALA A 121 -9.90 -2.18 -15.36
CA ALA A 121 -10.39 -1.22 -16.33
C ALA A 121 -10.66 0.14 -15.67
N GLU A 122 -11.31 0.19 -14.51
CA GLU A 122 -11.61 1.43 -13.77
C GLU A 122 -10.33 2.20 -13.38
N VAL A 123 -9.31 1.52 -12.86
CA VAL A 123 -8.06 2.20 -12.46
C VAL A 123 -7.30 2.72 -13.68
N ILE A 124 -7.34 2.02 -14.83
CA ILE A 124 -6.73 2.50 -16.07
C ILE A 124 -7.52 3.71 -16.63
N GLU A 125 -8.86 3.68 -16.61
CA GLU A 125 -9.69 4.84 -16.98
C GLU A 125 -9.40 6.06 -16.09
N ALA A 126 -9.26 5.85 -14.78
CA ALA A 126 -8.88 6.91 -13.86
C ALA A 126 -7.49 7.47 -14.19
N ALA A 127 -6.55 6.60 -14.53
CA ALA A 127 -5.19 7.00 -14.90
C ALA A 127 -5.18 7.83 -16.20
N ILE A 128 -5.98 7.46 -17.20
CA ILE A 128 -6.12 8.24 -18.44
C ILE A 128 -6.65 9.65 -18.13
N ARG A 129 -7.68 9.77 -17.28
CA ARG A 129 -8.19 11.10 -16.86
C ARG A 129 -7.09 11.95 -16.19
N TYR A 130 -6.29 11.37 -15.30
CA TYR A 130 -5.18 12.10 -14.67
C TYR A 130 -4.06 12.44 -15.67
N ALA A 131 -3.84 11.59 -16.68
CA ALA A 131 -2.92 11.91 -17.76
C ALA A 131 -3.41 13.12 -18.57
N GLU A 132 -4.69 13.18 -18.90
CA GLU A 132 -5.33 14.32 -19.59
C GLU A 132 -5.26 15.61 -18.73
N GLU A 133 -5.65 15.54 -17.45
CA GLU A 133 -5.65 16.68 -16.52
C GLU A 133 -4.24 17.23 -16.24
N SER A 134 -3.21 16.40 -16.36
CA SER A 134 -1.81 16.78 -16.17
C SER A 134 -1.07 17.14 -17.45
N ASP A 135 -1.76 17.24 -18.59
CA ASP A 135 -1.13 17.44 -19.91
C ASP A 135 -0.03 16.38 -20.21
N GLY A 136 -0.24 15.12 -19.78
CA GLY A 136 0.66 14.00 -20.00
C GLY A 136 1.87 13.96 -19.04
N LEU A 137 1.90 14.79 -17.99
CA LEU A 137 2.96 14.74 -16.97
C LEU A 137 2.82 13.50 -16.06
N PHE A 138 1.63 12.97 -15.93
CA PHE A 138 1.34 11.66 -15.38
C PHE A 138 0.95 10.73 -16.52
N ASP A 139 1.63 9.61 -16.67
CA ASP A 139 1.35 8.64 -17.72
C ASP A 139 1.68 7.23 -17.25
N ILE A 140 0.69 6.34 -17.23
CA ILE A 140 0.87 4.95 -16.80
C ILE A 140 1.59 4.09 -17.84
N THR A 141 1.73 4.54 -19.11
CA THR A 141 2.55 3.85 -20.11
C THR A 141 4.05 4.02 -19.87
N ILE A 142 4.42 4.80 -18.83
CA ILE A 142 5.80 4.90 -18.31
C ILE A 142 6.43 3.53 -18.02
N GLY A 143 5.62 2.48 -17.93
CA GLY A 143 6.07 1.10 -17.82
C GLY A 143 7.10 0.70 -18.88
N ALA A 144 7.02 1.25 -20.10
CA ALA A 144 8.01 1.04 -21.14
C ALA A 144 9.41 1.48 -20.70
N VAL A 145 9.50 2.56 -19.94
CA VAL A 145 10.76 3.11 -19.41
C VAL A 145 11.10 2.51 -18.04
N SER A 146 10.14 2.49 -17.09
CA SER A 146 10.39 2.05 -15.72
C SER A 146 10.82 0.57 -15.63
N SER A 147 10.42 -0.27 -16.58
CA SER A 147 10.83 -1.68 -16.66
C SER A 147 12.29 -1.90 -17.06
N LEU A 148 13.00 -0.86 -17.46
CA LEU A 148 14.44 -0.95 -17.77
C LEU A 148 15.32 -0.99 -16.52
N TRP A 149 14.78 -0.58 -15.35
CA TRP A 149 15.50 -0.68 -14.07
C TRP A 149 15.26 -2.04 -13.42
N ASP A 150 16.33 -2.67 -12.98
CA ASP A 150 16.25 -3.79 -12.04
C ASP A 150 16.74 -3.31 -10.67
N PHE A 151 15.77 -3.08 -9.78
CA PHE A 151 16.05 -2.58 -8.43
C PHE A 151 16.61 -3.68 -7.50
N VAL A 152 16.42 -4.96 -7.84
CA VAL A 152 16.92 -6.09 -7.05
C VAL A 152 18.40 -6.29 -7.33
N GLU A 153 18.78 -6.31 -8.61
CA GLU A 153 20.17 -6.45 -9.05
C GLU A 153 20.93 -5.10 -9.09
N GLY A 154 20.23 -3.99 -8.81
CA GLY A 154 20.81 -2.65 -8.84
C GLY A 154 21.20 -2.19 -10.25
N ILE A 155 20.55 -2.72 -11.28
CA ILE A 155 20.84 -2.36 -12.68
C ILE A 155 20.14 -1.05 -13.04
N LYS A 156 20.93 -0.09 -13.51
CA LYS A 156 20.46 1.15 -14.09
C LYS A 156 20.64 1.09 -15.61
N PRO A 157 19.59 1.41 -16.42
CA PRO A 157 19.73 1.49 -17.87
C PRO A 157 20.68 2.62 -18.27
N ASP A 158 21.27 2.51 -19.44
CA ASP A 158 21.99 3.62 -20.07
C ASP A 158 21.01 4.63 -20.69
N ASP A 159 21.53 5.83 -21.01
CA ASP A 159 20.70 6.90 -21.54
C ASP A 159 20.14 6.55 -22.94
N ALA A 160 20.85 5.74 -23.73
CA ALA A 160 20.39 5.32 -25.05
C ALA A 160 19.16 4.41 -24.96
N ALA A 161 19.15 3.46 -24.00
CA ALA A 161 18.00 2.59 -23.74
C ALA A 161 16.79 3.41 -23.27
N ILE A 162 16.99 4.40 -22.40
CA ILE A 162 15.92 5.31 -21.96
C ILE A 162 15.36 6.08 -23.16
N GLN A 163 16.22 6.69 -23.99
CA GLN A 163 15.79 7.45 -25.16
C GLN A 163 15.04 6.58 -26.18
N ALA A 164 15.42 5.31 -26.32
CA ALA A 164 14.73 4.37 -27.19
C ALA A 164 13.34 4.01 -26.69
N ALA A 165 13.12 3.94 -25.37
CA ALA A 165 11.85 3.58 -24.76
C ALA A 165 10.84 4.76 -24.64
N LEU A 166 11.33 6.00 -24.59
CA LEU A 166 10.48 7.20 -24.44
C LEU A 166 9.38 7.34 -25.51
N PRO A 167 9.59 7.01 -26.82
CA PRO A 167 8.52 7.08 -27.82
C PRO A 167 7.32 6.17 -27.53
N HIS A 168 7.45 5.16 -26.69
CA HIS A 168 6.38 4.22 -26.28
C HIS A 168 5.61 4.68 -25.04
N VAL A 169 5.89 5.88 -24.53
CA VAL A 169 5.17 6.52 -23.42
C VAL A 169 4.14 7.50 -24.00
N ASP A 170 2.91 7.00 -24.17
CA ASP A 170 1.79 7.80 -24.67
C ASP A 170 0.46 7.16 -24.24
N TYR A 171 -0.19 7.70 -23.20
CA TYR A 171 -1.48 7.22 -22.70
C TYR A 171 -2.59 7.19 -23.77
N ARG A 172 -2.48 7.99 -24.81
CA ARG A 172 -3.46 8.04 -25.92
C ARG A 172 -3.46 6.78 -26.77
N THR A 173 -2.47 5.91 -26.60
CA THR A 173 -2.40 4.59 -27.24
C THR A 173 -3.25 3.54 -26.52
N ILE A 174 -3.79 3.86 -25.32
CA ILE A 174 -4.63 2.96 -24.55
C ILE A 174 -6.07 3.08 -25.04
N THR A 175 -6.69 1.95 -25.37
CA THR A 175 -8.13 1.87 -25.69
C THR A 175 -8.81 0.93 -24.71
N ILE A 176 -9.99 1.33 -24.20
CA ILE A 176 -10.79 0.51 -23.29
C ILE A 176 -12.19 0.37 -23.89
N GLU A 177 -12.64 -0.88 -24.06
CA GLU A 177 -13.99 -1.23 -24.51
C GLU A 177 -14.62 -2.20 -23.47
N GLY A 178 -15.44 -1.66 -22.57
CA GLY A 178 -15.92 -2.41 -21.41
C GLY A 178 -14.74 -2.85 -20.52
N ASN A 179 -14.54 -4.15 -20.35
CA ASN A 179 -13.40 -4.70 -19.61
C ASN A 179 -12.25 -5.17 -20.52
N THR A 180 -12.23 -4.73 -21.78
CA THR A 180 -11.16 -5.10 -22.70
C THR A 180 -10.22 -3.92 -22.90
N VAL A 181 -8.93 -4.12 -22.64
CA VAL A 181 -7.86 -3.13 -22.75
C VAL A 181 -6.95 -3.49 -23.92
N THR A 182 -6.61 -2.50 -24.73
CA THR A 182 -5.67 -2.65 -25.86
C THR A 182 -4.64 -1.52 -25.84
N LEU A 183 -3.36 -1.85 -26.00
CA LEU A 183 -2.31 -0.89 -26.27
C LEU A 183 -2.06 -0.86 -27.77
N ALA A 184 -2.35 0.26 -28.45
CA ALA A 184 -2.13 0.37 -29.91
C ALA A 184 -0.65 0.27 -30.29
N ASP A 185 0.24 0.69 -29.38
CA ASP A 185 1.68 0.49 -29.49
C ASP A 185 2.05 -0.85 -28.81
N PRO A 186 2.56 -1.86 -29.55
CA PRO A 186 2.91 -3.17 -29.00
C PRO A 186 4.12 -3.15 -28.04
N GLU A 187 4.91 -2.07 -28.04
CA GLU A 187 6.06 -1.89 -27.13
C GLU A 187 5.70 -1.05 -25.90
N ALA A 188 4.54 -0.41 -25.87
CA ALA A 188 4.04 0.26 -24.68
C ALA A 188 3.81 -0.73 -23.53
N LYS A 189 4.06 -0.29 -22.31
CA LYS A 189 3.84 -1.09 -21.09
C LYS A 189 3.24 -0.25 -20.01
N LEU A 190 2.26 -0.81 -19.30
CA LEU A 190 1.61 -0.16 -18.17
C LEU A 190 2.41 -0.38 -16.86
N ASP A 191 2.45 0.68 -16.05
CA ASP A 191 2.91 0.65 -14.66
C ASP A 191 1.93 1.47 -13.82
N LEU A 192 1.17 0.79 -12.96
CA LEU A 192 0.16 1.41 -12.09
C LEU A 192 0.73 1.94 -10.76
N GLY A 193 2.04 1.89 -10.54
CA GLY A 193 2.68 2.25 -9.28
C GLY A 193 2.36 3.67 -8.77
N GLY A 194 2.03 4.59 -9.68
CA GLY A 194 1.65 5.97 -9.36
C GLY A 194 0.19 6.16 -8.92
N ILE A 195 -0.70 5.20 -9.17
CA ILE A 195 -2.15 5.33 -8.89
C ILE A 195 -2.71 4.15 -8.06
N ALA A 196 -2.21 2.94 -8.26
CA ALA A 196 -2.79 1.72 -7.69
C ALA A 196 -2.95 1.78 -6.17
N LYS A 197 -1.95 2.30 -5.43
CA LYS A 197 -2.02 2.37 -3.97
C LYS A 197 -3.15 3.27 -3.45
N GLY A 198 -3.45 4.36 -4.14
CA GLY A 198 -4.60 5.21 -3.86
C GLY A 198 -5.91 4.47 -4.06
N TYR A 199 -6.10 3.87 -5.24
CA TYR A 199 -7.28 3.08 -5.58
C TYR A 199 -7.54 1.95 -4.58
N ILE A 200 -6.50 1.16 -4.25
CA ILE A 200 -6.59 0.07 -3.28
C ILE A 200 -6.93 0.60 -1.88
N THR A 201 -6.38 1.75 -1.49
CA THR A 201 -6.70 2.37 -0.20
C THR A 201 -8.18 2.72 -0.11
N ASP A 202 -8.77 3.28 -1.17
CA ASP A 202 -10.19 3.64 -1.21
C ASP A 202 -11.09 2.40 -1.12
N ASP A 203 -10.75 1.31 -1.81
CA ASP A 203 -11.45 0.03 -1.74
C ASP A 203 -11.37 -0.57 -0.32
N VAL A 204 -10.18 -0.63 0.28
CA VAL A 204 -9.98 -1.10 1.66
C VAL A 204 -10.77 -0.26 2.66
N VAL A 205 -10.80 1.06 2.50
CA VAL A 205 -11.58 1.99 3.34
C VAL A 205 -13.08 1.69 3.22
N SER A 206 -13.57 1.35 2.02
CA SER A 206 -14.97 0.97 1.81
C SER A 206 -15.31 -0.30 2.58
N ILE A 207 -14.51 -1.36 2.45
CA ILE A 207 -14.68 -2.62 3.19
C ILE A 207 -14.69 -2.37 4.70
N LEU A 208 -13.76 -1.58 5.22
CA LEU A 208 -13.70 -1.26 6.64
C LEU A 208 -14.95 -0.52 7.11
N LYS A 209 -15.42 0.48 6.35
CA LYS A 209 -16.65 1.24 6.67
C LYS A 209 -17.90 0.35 6.63
N GLU A 210 -18.05 -0.48 5.60
CA GLU A 210 -19.14 -1.44 5.47
C GLU A 210 -19.11 -2.48 6.59
N GLY A 211 -17.91 -2.88 7.04
CA GLY A 211 -17.68 -3.72 8.20
C GLY A 211 -17.93 -3.04 9.55
N GLY A 212 -18.37 -1.77 9.56
CA GLY A 212 -18.70 -1.01 10.77
C GLY A 212 -17.48 -0.48 11.52
N CYS A 213 -16.29 -0.47 10.92
CA CYS A 213 -15.09 0.07 11.54
C CYS A 213 -15.16 1.60 11.60
N LYS A 214 -14.86 2.15 12.76
CA LYS A 214 -14.84 3.62 12.97
C LYS A 214 -13.43 4.18 12.92
N ASN A 215 -12.46 3.42 13.40
CA ASN A 215 -11.07 3.83 13.52
C ASN A 215 -10.18 2.87 12.75
N ALA A 216 -9.33 3.40 11.89
CA ALA A 216 -8.35 2.62 11.15
C ALA A 216 -7.11 3.45 10.80
N SER A 217 -5.98 2.76 10.66
CA SER A 217 -4.73 3.27 10.09
C SER A 217 -4.28 2.32 9.01
N ILE A 218 -4.09 2.83 7.80
CA ILE A 218 -3.72 2.09 6.60
C ILE A 218 -2.44 2.69 6.07
N SER A 219 -1.43 1.86 5.84
CA SER A 219 -0.18 2.26 5.20
C SER A 219 0.19 1.27 4.10
N LEU A 220 0.14 1.71 2.85
CA LEU A 220 0.53 0.96 1.67
C LEU A 220 1.83 1.57 1.11
N GLY A 221 2.98 1.09 1.60
CA GLY A 221 4.28 1.53 1.09
C GLY A 221 4.50 3.05 1.09
N GLY A 222 4.01 3.73 2.14
CA GLY A 222 4.13 5.19 2.29
C GLY A 222 2.89 5.98 1.85
N ASN A 223 1.91 5.36 1.17
CA ASN A 223 0.57 5.93 1.05
C ASN A 223 -0.19 5.66 2.35
N VAL A 224 -0.50 6.70 3.12
CA VAL A 224 -1.09 6.58 4.46
C VAL A 224 -2.48 7.20 4.48
N TYR A 225 -3.44 6.45 5.03
CA TYR A 225 -4.79 6.90 5.29
C TYR A 225 -5.15 6.62 6.75
N VAL A 226 -5.80 7.57 7.40
CA VAL A 226 -6.28 7.45 8.79
C VAL A 226 -7.77 7.74 8.82
N MET A 227 -8.53 6.91 9.51
CA MET A 227 -9.96 7.04 9.70
C MET A 227 -10.28 7.09 11.20
N GLY A 228 -11.09 8.06 11.61
CA GLY A 228 -11.56 8.19 13.00
C GLY A 228 -10.51 8.75 13.96
N GLU A 229 -10.52 8.21 15.19
CA GLU A 229 -9.68 8.67 16.30
C GLU A 229 -8.55 7.67 16.59
N SER A 230 -7.60 8.07 17.46
CA SER A 230 -6.55 7.16 17.95
C SER A 230 -7.16 5.92 18.61
N PHE A 231 -6.46 4.79 18.51
CA PHE A 231 -6.88 3.55 19.18
C PHE A 231 -6.74 3.62 20.71
N ASP A 232 -5.96 4.54 21.22
CA ASP A 232 -5.66 4.69 22.65
C ASP A 232 -6.56 5.73 23.34
N GLY A 233 -7.47 6.39 22.63
CA GLY A 233 -8.41 7.40 23.15
C GLY A 233 -7.83 8.81 23.20
#